data_a78cb8029f0a0be584e56d6d9c2785f7
#
_entry.id   a78cb8029f0a0be584e56d6d9c2785f7
#
_cell.length_a   1.000
_cell.length_b   1.000
_cell.length_c   1.000
_cell.angle_alpha   90.00
_cell.angle_beta   90.00
_cell.angle_gamma   90.00
#
_symmetry.space_group_name_H-M   'P 1'
#
loop_
_entity.id
_entity.type
_entity.pdbx_description
1 polymer ?
#
loop_
_entity_poly.entity_id
_entity_poly.type
_entity_poly.pdbx_seq_one_letter_code
_entity_poly.pdbx_strand_id
1 'polypeptide(L)'
;MKSLLHNKAQEIIARAQKMNVTLATAESCTGGMVSAILTEVPGASSVFDRGFITYSNQSKMEMLGVSDETLVKYGAVSAQTACEMALGVLKNSKVDCAVSITGIAGPGGGTIEKPVGLVFFGYEIGRAHV
;
A
#
# COMPACT_ATOMS: atom_id res chain seq x y z
N MET A 1 -11.57 -12.25 13.12
CA MET A 1 -10.71 -11.64 12.08
C MET A 1 -11.28 -10.31 11.58
N LYS A 2 -12.52 -10.31 11.12
CA LYS A 2 -13.16 -9.10 10.58
C LYS A 2 -13.26 -7.99 11.62
N SER A 3 -13.62 -8.31 12.85
CA SER A 3 -13.72 -7.31 13.93
C SER A 3 -12.33 -6.78 14.32
N LEU A 4 -11.29 -7.59 14.24
CA LEU A 4 -9.91 -7.13 14.51
C LEU A 4 -9.47 -6.13 13.45
N LEU A 5 -9.70 -6.43 12.17
CA LEU A 5 -9.35 -5.53 11.08
C LEU A 5 -10.13 -4.22 11.19
N HIS A 6 -11.40 -4.31 11.51
CA HIS A 6 -12.23 -3.11 11.69
C HIS A 6 -11.71 -2.24 12.83
N ASN A 7 -11.36 -2.85 13.96
CA ASN A 7 -10.83 -2.12 15.11
C ASN A 7 -9.50 -1.44 14.78
N LYS A 8 -8.61 -2.13 14.04
CA LYS A 8 -7.35 -1.54 13.61
C LYS A 8 -7.56 -0.38 12.64
N ALA A 9 -8.51 -0.52 11.72
CA ALA A 9 -8.84 0.56 10.79
C ALA A 9 -9.36 1.79 11.54
N GLN A 10 -10.25 1.60 12.52
CA GLN A 10 -10.74 2.69 13.36
C GLN A 10 -9.60 3.41 14.07
N GLU A 11 -8.66 2.65 14.60
CA GLU A 11 -7.48 3.18 15.30
C GLU A 11 -6.62 4.03 14.37
N ILE A 12 -6.35 3.53 13.16
CA ILE A 12 -5.54 4.24 12.16
C ILE A 12 -6.23 5.56 11.76
N ILE A 13 -7.51 5.49 11.45
CA ILE A 13 -8.26 6.69 11.03
C ILE A 13 -8.29 7.73 12.17
N ALA A 14 -8.55 7.27 13.40
CA ALA A 14 -8.59 8.18 14.54
C ALA A 14 -7.23 8.86 14.78
N ARG A 15 -6.14 8.11 14.67
CA ARG A 15 -4.79 8.67 14.83
C ARG A 15 -4.45 9.65 13.72
N ALA A 16 -4.81 9.32 12.49
CA ALA A 16 -4.55 10.21 11.35
C ALA A 16 -5.33 11.52 11.50
N GLN A 17 -6.58 11.44 11.95
CA GLN A 17 -7.39 12.63 12.23
C GLN A 17 -6.74 13.50 13.30
N LYS A 18 -6.31 12.87 14.39
CA LYS A 18 -5.68 13.58 15.51
C LYS A 18 -4.38 14.26 15.09
N MET A 19 -3.59 13.61 14.25
CA MET A 19 -2.33 14.14 13.76
C MET A 19 -2.50 15.07 12.57
N ASN A 20 -3.71 15.15 12.03
CA ASN A 20 -4.03 15.95 10.84
C ASN A 20 -3.17 15.55 9.63
N VAL A 21 -3.07 14.25 9.40
CA VAL A 21 -2.33 13.70 8.26
C VAL A 21 -3.27 12.97 7.32
N THR A 22 -2.90 12.94 6.05
CA THR A 22 -3.66 12.25 5.01
C THR A 22 -2.91 10.99 4.56
N LEU A 23 -3.68 10.01 4.12
CA LEU A 23 -3.19 8.67 3.78
C LEU A 23 -3.58 8.28 2.36
N ALA A 24 -2.73 7.52 1.73
CA ALA A 24 -3.05 6.83 0.48
C ALA A 24 -2.34 5.47 0.47
N THR A 25 -2.82 4.57 -0.36
CA THR A 25 -2.34 3.21 -0.44
C THR A 25 -1.93 2.83 -1.85
N ALA A 26 -1.04 1.87 -1.96
CA ALA A 26 -0.74 1.17 -3.21
C ALA A 26 -0.87 -0.32 -2.92
N GLU A 27 -1.80 -0.97 -3.59
CA GLU A 27 -2.12 -2.38 -3.32
C GLU A 27 -1.87 -3.23 -4.55
N SER A 28 -1.19 -4.34 -4.35
CA SER A 28 -1.03 -5.36 -5.37
C SER A 28 -1.85 -6.60 -4.97
N CYS A 29 -1.29 -7.50 -4.18
CA CYS A 29 -1.97 -8.75 -3.83
C CYS A 29 -3.30 -8.56 -3.09
N THR A 30 -3.48 -7.47 -2.41
CA THR A 30 -4.71 -7.20 -1.65
C THR A 30 -5.84 -6.62 -2.50
N GLY A 31 -5.54 -6.16 -3.72
CA GLY A 31 -6.55 -5.80 -4.71
C GLY A 31 -7.55 -4.72 -4.34
N GLY A 32 -7.22 -3.87 -3.35
CA GLY A 32 -8.11 -2.80 -2.87
C GLY A 32 -8.73 -3.09 -1.52
N MET A 33 -8.46 -4.25 -0.93
CA MET A 33 -9.04 -4.64 0.35
C MET A 33 -8.63 -3.71 1.49
N VAL A 34 -7.37 -3.27 1.52
CA VAL A 34 -6.89 -2.37 2.58
C VAL A 34 -7.62 -1.03 2.50
N SER A 35 -7.75 -0.49 1.31
CA SER A 35 -8.51 0.75 1.07
C SER A 35 -9.97 0.60 1.49
N ALA A 36 -10.58 -0.53 1.13
CA ALA A 36 -11.98 -0.80 1.47
C ALA A 36 -12.20 -0.85 2.98
N ILE A 37 -11.30 -1.51 3.71
CA ILE A 37 -11.40 -1.62 5.17
C ILE A 37 -11.25 -0.26 5.82
N LEU A 38 -10.30 0.56 5.35
CA LEU A 38 -10.11 1.90 5.88
C LEU A 38 -11.33 2.79 5.63
N THR A 39 -11.90 2.70 4.45
CA THR A 39 -13.04 3.56 4.07
C THR A 39 -14.36 3.15 4.71
N GLU A 40 -14.44 1.95 5.31
CA GLU A 40 -15.60 1.56 6.11
C GLU A 40 -15.74 2.39 7.39
N VAL A 41 -14.65 2.97 7.86
CA VAL A 41 -14.66 3.73 9.13
C VAL A 41 -15.37 5.07 8.91
N PRO A 42 -16.40 5.39 9.70
CA PRO A 42 -17.05 6.71 9.63
C PRO A 42 -16.01 7.82 9.82
N GLY A 43 -16.04 8.80 8.95
CA GLY A 43 -15.08 9.92 8.99
C GLY A 43 -13.78 9.68 8.25
N ALA A 44 -13.61 8.50 7.61
CA ALA A 44 -12.38 8.18 6.88
C ALA A 44 -12.07 9.20 5.77
N SER A 45 -13.09 9.82 5.18
CA SER A 45 -12.89 10.78 4.09
C SER A 45 -12.06 12.00 4.49
N SER A 46 -11.94 12.28 5.77
CA SER A 46 -11.10 13.39 6.23
C SER A 46 -9.61 13.08 6.17
N VAL A 47 -9.23 11.81 6.08
CA VAL A 47 -7.82 11.40 6.10
C VAL A 47 -7.43 10.48 4.94
N PHE A 48 -8.31 9.62 4.48
CA PHE A 48 -7.99 8.73 3.35
C PHE A 48 -8.30 9.43 2.03
N ASP A 49 -7.29 9.58 1.19
CA ASP A 49 -7.43 10.29 -0.08
C ASP A 49 -7.71 9.37 -1.26
N ARG A 50 -6.83 8.42 -1.48
CA ARG A 50 -6.92 7.52 -2.66
C ARG A 50 -6.12 6.24 -2.46
N GLY A 51 -6.47 5.24 -3.27
CA GLY A 51 -5.70 4.02 -3.36
C GLY A 51 -5.35 3.73 -4.82
N PHE A 52 -4.16 3.19 -5.02
CA PHE A 52 -3.69 2.75 -6.33
C PHE A 52 -3.70 1.23 -6.31
N ILE A 53 -4.51 0.61 -7.15
CA ILE A 53 -4.52 -0.85 -7.29
C ILE A 53 -3.62 -1.17 -8.48
N THR A 54 -2.42 -1.66 -8.19
CA THR A 54 -1.40 -1.92 -9.19
C THR A 54 -1.04 -3.40 -9.16
N TYR A 55 -1.98 -4.21 -9.64
CA TYR A 55 -1.89 -5.66 -9.53
C TYR A 55 -0.81 -6.25 -10.45
N SER A 56 -0.72 -5.74 -11.68
CA SER A 56 0.27 -6.19 -12.66
C SER A 56 1.57 -5.40 -12.53
N ASN A 57 2.65 -5.96 -13.06
CA ASN A 57 3.92 -5.23 -13.14
C ASN A 57 3.79 -4.00 -14.03
N GLN A 58 3.05 -4.10 -15.12
CA GLN A 58 2.81 -2.98 -16.01
C GLN A 58 2.15 -1.81 -15.28
N SER A 59 1.12 -2.11 -14.47
CA SER A 59 0.43 -1.06 -13.72
C SER A 59 1.34 -0.43 -12.64
N LYS A 60 2.23 -1.21 -12.05
CA LYS A 60 3.21 -0.67 -11.09
C LYS A 60 4.11 0.37 -11.76
N MET A 61 4.54 0.09 -12.97
CA MET A 61 5.36 1.03 -13.73
C MET A 61 4.56 2.25 -14.16
N GLU A 62 3.39 2.05 -14.75
CA GLU A 62 2.58 3.13 -15.32
C GLU A 62 2.00 4.06 -14.27
N MET A 63 1.47 3.51 -13.19
CA MET A 63 0.75 4.30 -12.19
C MET A 63 1.66 4.82 -11.08
N LEU A 64 2.71 4.09 -10.74
CA LEU A 64 3.55 4.42 -9.59
C LEU A 64 5.01 4.68 -9.95
N GLY A 65 5.40 4.46 -11.19
CA GLY A 65 6.78 4.71 -11.60
C GLY A 65 7.78 3.69 -11.05
N VAL A 66 7.32 2.50 -10.69
CA VAL A 66 8.23 1.42 -10.31
C VAL A 66 9.12 1.11 -11.52
N SER A 67 10.43 0.99 -11.30
CA SER A 67 11.33 0.80 -12.42
C SER A 67 11.31 -0.64 -12.93
N ASP A 68 11.47 -0.78 -14.23
CA ASP A 68 11.60 -2.10 -14.84
C ASP A 68 12.81 -2.85 -14.28
N GLU A 69 13.91 -2.15 -14.05
CA GLU A 69 15.12 -2.74 -13.46
C GLU A 69 14.85 -3.37 -12.10
N THR A 70 14.09 -2.70 -11.25
CA THR A 70 13.73 -3.21 -9.93
C THR A 70 12.87 -4.47 -10.06
N LEU A 71 11.90 -4.44 -10.95
CA LEU A 71 11.03 -5.59 -11.18
C LEU A 71 11.79 -6.80 -11.74
N VAL A 72 12.73 -6.56 -12.65
CA VAL A 72 13.56 -7.63 -13.21
C VAL A 72 14.51 -8.19 -12.15
N LYS A 73 15.18 -7.33 -11.40
CA LYS A 73 16.23 -7.75 -10.47
C LYS A 73 15.67 -8.37 -9.19
N TYR A 74 14.63 -7.77 -8.62
CA TYR A 74 14.10 -8.18 -7.31
C TYR A 74 12.72 -8.80 -7.39
N GLY A 75 12.01 -8.60 -8.49
CA GLY A 75 10.65 -9.08 -8.66
C GLY A 75 9.62 -8.17 -8.01
N ALA A 76 8.35 -8.46 -8.31
CA ALA A 76 7.23 -7.69 -7.77
C ALA A 76 7.12 -7.83 -6.25
N VAL A 77 7.44 -9.01 -5.72
CA VAL A 77 7.34 -9.31 -4.29
C VAL A 77 8.71 -9.13 -3.66
N SER A 78 9.01 -7.91 -3.26
CA SER A 78 10.29 -7.55 -2.70
C SER A 78 10.18 -6.24 -1.91
N ALA A 79 11.11 -6.04 -0.99
CA ALA A 79 11.20 -4.80 -0.24
C ALA A 79 11.45 -3.61 -1.18
N GLN A 80 12.27 -3.82 -2.20
CA GLN A 80 12.60 -2.76 -3.16
C GLN A 80 11.38 -2.30 -3.94
N THR A 81 10.57 -3.24 -4.43
CA THR A 81 9.35 -2.91 -5.15
C THR A 81 8.33 -2.24 -4.22
N ALA A 82 8.17 -2.75 -3.00
CA ALA A 82 7.26 -2.14 -2.03
C ALA A 82 7.66 -0.68 -1.75
N CYS A 83 8.94 -0.42 -1.60
CA CYS A 83 9.46 0.93 -1.36
C CYS A 83 9.16 1.85 -2.55
N GLU A 84 9.43 1.40 -3.77
CA GLU A 84 9.16 2.21 -4.96
C GLU A 84 7.67 2.46 -5.17
N MET A 85 6.83 1.48 -4.81
CA MET A 85 5.37 1.67 -4.85
C MET A 85 4.94 2.80 -3.91
N ALA A 86 5.42 2.78 -2.68
CA ALA A 86 5.07 3.82 -1.71
C ALA A 86 5.58 5.20 -2.14
N LEU A 87 6.80 5.27 -2.67
CA LEU A 87 7.33 6.51 -3.24
C LEU A 87 6.47 7.02 -4.39
N GLY A 88 6.00 6.11 -5.24
CA GLY A 88 5.13 6.44 -6.35
C GLY A 88 3.80 7.04 -5.90
N VAL A 89 3.25 6.55 -4.80
CA VAL A 89 2.04 7.13 -4.20
C VAL A 89 2.27 8.59 -3.85
N LEU A 90 3.39 8.89 -3.19
CA LEU A 90 3.70 10.27 -2.82
C LEU A 90 3.87 11.16 -4.04
N LYS A 91 4.49 10.66 -5.09
CA LYS A 91 4.71 11.44 -6.32
C LYS A 91 3.41 11.71 -7.07
N ASN A 92 2.43 10.84 -6.93
CA ASN A 92 1.17 10.93 -7.67
C ASN A 92 -0.02 11.37 -6.82
N SER A 93 0.24 11.90 -5.64
CA SER A 93 -0.78 12.42 -4.74
C SER A 93 -0.16 13.52 -3.89
N LYS A 94 -0.98 14.11 -3.03
CA LYS A 94 -0.51 15.13 -2.08
C LYS A 94 -0.67 14.66 -0.64
N VAL A 95 -0.68 13.35 -0.44
CA VAL A 95 -0.85 12.80 0.91
C VAL A 95 0.43 12.91 1.72
N ASP A 96 0.26 12.83 3.02
CA ASP A 96 1.38 12.88 3.96
C ASP A 96 2.02 11.51 4.15
N CYS A 97 1.23 10.46 4.10
CA CYS A 97 1.70 9.09 4.33
C CYS A 97 1.20 8.16 3.24
N ALA A 98 2.09 7.30 2.79
CA ALA A 98 1.78 6.27 1.81
C ALA A 98 2.15 4.90 2.35
N VAL A 99 1.31 3.91 2.09
CA VAL A 99 1.57 2.51 2.46
C VAL A 99 1.40 1.66 1.22
N SER A 100 2.31 0.74 1.00
CA SER A 100 2.23 -0.20 -0.12
C SER A 100 2.19 -1.64 0.38
N ILE A 101 1.53 -2.50 -0.38
CA ILE A 101 1.43 -3.93 -0.10
C ILE A 101 1.67 -4.70 -1.38
N THR A 102 2.65 -5.59 -1.36
CA THR A 102 2.91 -6.50 -2.48
C THR A 102 3.26 -7.87 -1.92
N GLY A 103 2.74 -8.93 -2.53
CA GLY A 103 2.93 -10.26 -1.98
C GLY A 103 2.39 -11.35 -2.86
N ILE A 104 2.46 -12.57 -2.35
CA ILE A 104 1.99 -13.78 -3.03
C ILE A 104 0.76 -14.28 -2.30
N ALA A 105 -0.41 -13.95 -2.86
CA ALA A 105 -1.68 -14.32 -2.24
C ALA A 105 -1.98 -15.82 -2.36
N GLY A 106 -1.46 -16.47 -3.40
CA GLY A 106 -1.76 -17.86 -3.68
C GLY A 106 -3.12 -18.02 -4.36
N PRO A 107 -3.56 -19.28 -4.59
CA PRO A 107 -2.91 -20.52 -4.18
C PRO A 107 -1.62 -20.85 -4.94
N GLY A 108 -1.43 -20.30 -6.13
CA GLY A 108 -0.21 -20.51 -6.91
C GLY A 108 0.77 -19.35 -6.83
N GLY A 109 1.87 -19.46 -7.58
CA GLY A 109 2.84 -18.39 -7.72
C GLY A 109 3.95 -18.37 -6.68
N GLY A 110 3.86 -19.22 -5.66
CA GLY A 110 4.90 -19.30 -4.65
C GLY A 110 6.09 -20.15 -5.07
N THR A 111 7.25 -19.81 -4.51
CA THR A 111 8.49 -20.56 -4.68
C THR A 111 9.06 -20.85 -3.31
N ILE A 112 10.14 -21.62 -3.25
CA ILE A 112 10.82 -21.90 -1.97
C ILE A 112 11.32 -20.58 -1.36
N GLU A 113 11.87 -19.70 -2.17
CA GLU A 113 12.41 -18.41 -1.72
C GLU A 113 11.32 -17.39 -1.44
N LYS A 114 10.22 -17.45 -2.20
CA LYS A 114 9.09 -16.54 -2.04
C LYS A 114 7.80 -17.36 -1.97
N PRO A 115 7.51 -17.94 -0.81
CA PRO A 115 6.35 -18.82 -0.66
C PRO A 115 5.03 -18.05 -0.67
N VAL A 116 3.95 -18.77 -0.93
CA VAL A 116 2.60 -18.22 -0.78
C VAL A 116 2.45 -17.67 0.64
N GLY A 117 1.90 -16.48 0.75
CA GLY A 117 1.74 -15.78 2.02
C GLY A 117 2.87 -14.82 2.34
N LEU A 118 3.94 -14.79 1.54
CA LEU A 118 4.98 -13.79 1.72
C LEU A 118 4.46 -12.44 1.24
N VAL A 119 4.50 -11.45 2.12
CA VAL A 119 4.01 -10.10 1.85
C VAL A 119 5.04 -9.08 2.32
N PHE A 120 5.31 -8.11 1.47
CA PHE A 120 6.15 -6.97 1.83
C PHE A 120 5.29 -5.72 1.94
N PHE A 121 5.60 -4.92 2.94
CA PHE A 121 4.95 -3.63 3.17
C PHE A 121 6.00 -2.54 3.00
N GLY A 122 5.59 -1.45 2.33
CA GLY A 122 6.40 -0.25 2.26
C GLY A 122 5.62 0.89 2.87
N TYR A 123 6.32 1.87 3.41
CA TYR A 123 5.68 3.11 3.80
C TYR A 123 6.64 4.27 3.59
N GLU A 124 6.06 5.42 3.27
CA GLU A 124 6.81 6.65 3.10
C GLU A 124 6.04 7.80 3.71
N ILE A 125 6.77 8.70 4.34
CA ILE A 125 6.22 9.93 4.89
C ILE A 125 6.68 11.04 3.98
N GLY A 126 5.72 11.71 3.33
CA GLY A 126 6.02 12.60 2.21
C GLY A 126 6.55 13.95 2.60
N ARG A 127 6.17 14.44 3.76
CA ARG A 127 6.52 15.78 4.14
C ARG A 127 6.91 15.83 5.60
N ALA A 128 8.04 16.44 5.86
CA ALA A 128 8.40 16.72 7.24
C ALA A 128 7.47 17.82 7.76
N HIS A 129 6.63 17.46 8.68
CA HIS A 129 5.84 18.42 9.42
C HIS A 129 6.70 18.91 10.56
N VAL A 130 7.38 19.93 10.26
CA VAL A 130 8.22 20.56 11.26
C VAL A 130 7.48 21.70 11.89
#